data_0d6d76e28552c8008517694020f56067
#
_entry.id   0d6d76e28552c8008517694020f56067
#
_cell.length_a   1.000
_cell.length_b   1.000
_cell.length_c   1.000
_cell.angle_alpha   90.00
_cell.angle_beta   90.00
_cell.angle_gamma   90.00
#
_symmetry.space_group_name_H-M   'P 1'
#
loop_
_entity.id
_entity.type
_entity.pdbx_description
1 polymer ?
#
loop_
_entity_poly.entity_id
_entity_poly.type
_entity_poly.pdbx_seq_one_letter_code
_entity_poly.pdbx_strand_id
1 'polypeptide(L)'
;MKNDIYDMMLSQYDLTTEQNKRNAVFEVNQQVILAGLYNGGFFESAAFYGGTCLRIFHGLQRFSEDMDFSLLTQDANFDFSKYFQPIIDAFALVGREVEIKKKDKKNFGKVESAFLKDNTDVYDVTFQTEKAIRIKIEVDTCPPMNFNTEQKLLLQPHSFMTRCYTLPDLFAGKVHALVYRSWKNRVKGRDWYDFEWYVRHNVPLDFAHLAERCKQFNNEDITPEQFKEKLKERLRTTDIKQVKEDVIPFVRNPKELDIWSNDYFVQLADMVRLE
;
A
#
# COMPACT_ATOMS: atom_id res chain seq x y z
N MET A 1 -23.19 -27.08 0.06
CA MET A 1 -22.24 -26.84 -1.03
C MET A 1 -21.13 -25.96 -0.48
N LYS A 2 -19.88 -26.44 -0.51
CA LYS A 2 -18.72 -25.57 -0.20
C LYS A 2 -18.75 -24.39 -1.16
N ASN A 3 -18.39 -23.23 -0.67
CA ASN A 3 -18.56 -22.00 -1.43
C ASN A 3 -17.47 -21.93 -2.51
N ASP A 4 -17.85 -22.24 -3.74
CA ASP A 4 -16.95 -22.35 -4.88
C ASP A 4 -16.25 -21.04 -5.25
N ILE A 5 -16.79 -19.89 -4.83
CA ILE A 5 -16.23 -18.56 -5.20
C ILE A 5 -14.87 -18.33 -4.56
N TYR A 6 -14.73 -18.55 -3.26
CA TYR A 6 -13.46 -18.32 -2.56
C TYR A 6 -12.37 -19.29 -3.06
N ASP A 7 -12.73 -20.57 -3.21
CA ASP A 7 -11.80 -21.58 -3.73
C ASP A 7 -11.43 -21.31 -5.20
N MET A 8 -12.37 -20.81 -5.99
CA MET A 8 -12.12 -20.37 -7.37
C MET A 8 -11.15 -19.17 -7.41
N MET A 9 -11.30 -18.19 -6.52
CA MET A 9 -10.37 -17.07 -6.42
C MET A 9 -8.97 -17.56 -6.05
N LEU A 10 -8.84 -18.45 -5.08
CA LEU A 10 -7.55 -19.02 -4.67
C LEU A 10 -6.89 -19.83 -5.79
N SER A 11 -7.65 -20.54 -6.61
CA SER A 11 -7.12 -21.37 -7.71
C SER A 11 -6.38 -20.58 -8.79
N GLN A 12 -6.53 -19.25 -8.81
CA GLN A 12 -5.81 -18.37 -9.75
C GLN A 12 -4.36 -18.11 -9.33
N TYR A 13 -3.98 -18.54 -8.12
CA TYR A 13 -2.66 -18.32 -7.56
C TYR A 13 -1.82 -19.60 -7.55
N ASP A 14 -0.50 -19.42 -7.53
CA ASP A 14 0.41 -20.51 -7.23
C ASP A 14 0.29 -20.90 -5.74
N LEU A 15 -0.12 -22.13 -5.48
CA LEU A 15 -0.31 -22.67 -4.13
C LEU A 15 0.72 -23.75 -3.77
N THR A 16 1.86 -23.80 -4.47
CA THR A 16 2.86 -24.89 -4.32
C THR A 16 3.62 -24.84 -3.01
N THR A 17 3.82 -23.64 -2.44
CA THR A 17 4.49 -23.46 -1.15
C THR A 17 3.56 -22.88 -0.09
N GLU A 18 3.87 -23.12 1.19
CA GLU A 18 3.10 -22.51 2.29
C GLU A 18 3.12 -20.97 2.24
N GLN A 19 4.25 -20.38 1.82
CA GLN A 19 4.33 -18.93 1.67
C GLN A 19 3.42 -18.43 0.53
N ASN A 20 3.39 -19.12 -0.60
CA ASN A 20 2.52 -18.77 -1.73
C ASN A 20 1.05 -18.91 -1.36
N LYS A 21 0.67 -19.99 -0.66
CA LYS A 21 -0.69 -20.17 -0.12
C LYS A 21 -1.09 -19.01 0.80
N ARG A 22 -0.21 -18.67 1.75
CA ARG A 22 -0.44 -17.55 2.65
C ARG A 22 -0.64 -16.25 1.88
N ASN A 23 0.23 -15.94 0.92
CA ASN A 23 0.15 -14.73 0.11
C ASN A 23 -1.15 -14.69 -0.72
N ALA A 24 -1.56 -15.82 -1.31
CA ALA A 24 -2.81 -15.96 -2.05
C ALA A 24 -4.03 -15.68 -1.16
N VAL A 25 -4.07 -16.26 0.05
CA VAL A 25 -5.15 -16.01 1.01
C VAL A 25 -5.22 -14.54 1.40
N PHE A 26 -4.08 -13.87 1.64
CA PHE A 26 -4.07 -12.43 1.90
C PHE A 26 -4.68 -11.64 0.74
N GLU A 27 -4.23 -11.90 -0.49
CA GLU A 27 -4.67 -11.13 -1.67
C GLU A 27 -6.14 -11.38 -2.01
N VAL A 28 -6.63 -12.62 -1.88
CA VAL A 28 -8.06 -12.94 -2.03
C VAL A 28 -8.89 -12.20 -0.97
N ASN A 29 -8.48 -12.23 0.29
CA ASN A 29 -9.18 -11.51 1.35
C ASN A 29 -9.17 -10.00 1.15
N GLN A 30 -8.07 -9.42 0.64
CA GLN A 30 -8.00 -8.00 0.28
C GLN A 30 -9.01 -7.65 -0.82
N GLN A 31 -9.18 -8.51 -1.82
CA GLN A 31 -10.20 -8.30 -2.87
C GLN A 31 -11.64 -8.38 -2.32
N VAL A 32 -11.90 -9.29 -1.38
CA VAL A 32 -13.22 -9.38 -0.71
C VAL A 32 -13.47 -8.13 0.15
N ILE A 33 -12.46 -7.60 0.85
CA ILE A 33 -12.57 -6.33 1.58
C ILE A 33 -12.92 -5.18 0.61
N LEU A 34 -12.25 -5.09 -0.54
CA LEU A 34 -12.54 -4.07 -1.55
C LEU A 34 -13.98 -4.16 -2.05
N ALA A 35 -14.50 -5.37 -2.29
CA ALA A 35 -15.88 -5.60 -2.67
C ALA A 35 -16.88 -5.12 -1.57
N GLY A 36 -16.60 -5.44 -0.31
CA GLY A 36 -17.41 -4.96 0.81
C GLY A 36 -17.40 -3.45 0.94
N LEU A 37 -16.24 -2.83 0.78
CA LEU A 37 -16.10 -1.36 0.78
C LEU A 37 -16.86 -0.72 -0.38
N TYR A 38 -16.81 -1.31 -1.57
CA TYR A 38 -17.59 -0.86 -2.72
C TYR A 38 -19.10 -0.93 -2.44
N ASN A 39 -19.58 -2.07 -1.94
CA ASN A 39 -20.97 -2.28 -1.60
C ASN A 39 -21.47 -1.30 -0.52
N GLY A 40 -20.59 -0.89 0.40
CA GLY A 40 -20.87 0.12 1.41
C GLY A 40 -20.77 1.58 0.93
N GLY A 41 -20.43 1.83 -0.34
CA GLY A 41 -20.28 3.19 -0.88
C GLY A 41 -19.00 3.91 -0.43
N PHE A 42 -18.00 3.19 0.10
CA PHE A 42 -16.77 3.79 0.63
C PHE A 42 -16.01 4.63 -0.40
N PHE A 43 -15.98 4.16 -1.66
CA PHE A 43 -15.26 4.83 -2.74
C PHE A 43 -15.92 6.12 -3.25
N GLU A 44 -17.04 6.53 -2.70
CA GLU A 44 -17.60 7.88 -2.91
C GLU A 44 -16.80 8.95 -2.17
N SER A 45 -16.20 8.58 -1.02
CA SER A 45 -15.46 9.50 -0.14
C SER A 45 -13.99 9.18 0.04
N ALA A 46 -13.50 8.06 -0.47
CA ALA A 46 -12.13 7.60 -0.29
C ALA A 46 -11.54 6.98 -1.55
N ALA A 47 -10.21 6.91 -1.61
CA ALA A 47 -9.46 6.23 -2.66
C ALA A 47 -8.44 5.25 -2.07
N PHE A 48 -8.25 4.13 -2.76
CA PHE A 48 -7.26 3.12 -2.43
C PHE A 48 -5.90 3.52 -2.97
N TYR A 49 -4.84 3.38 -2.16
CA TYR A 49 -3.49 3.72 -2.56
C TYR A 49 -2.46 2.76 -1.94
N GLY A 50 -1.18 3.06 -2.05
CA GLY A 50 -0.12 2.27 -1.43
C GLY A 50 0.30 1.02 -2.20
N GLY A 51 1.07 0.15 -1.53
CA GLY A 51 1.70 -1.01 -2.16
C GLY A 51 0.70 -2.08 -2.60
N THR A 52 -0.40 -2.24 -1.88
CA THR A 52 -1.43 -3.24 -2.22
C THR A 52 -2.27 -2.78 -3.42
N CYS A 53 -2.54 -1.47 -3.54
CA CYS A 53 -3.15 -0.91 -4.74
C CYS A 53 -2.27 -1.16 -5.97
N LEU A 54 -0.96 -0.87 -5.86
CA LEU A 54 -0.01 -1.12 -6.94
C LEU A 54 0.07 -2.60 -7.32
N ARG A 55 -0.02 -3.52 -6.35
CA ARG A 55 -0.01 -4.95 -6.61
C ARG A 55 -1.28 -5.44 -7.30
N ILE A 56 -2.45 -5.10 -6.78
CA ILE A 56 -3.74 -5.63 -7.28
C ILE A 56 -4.07 -5.06 -8.66
N PHE A 57 -3.84 -3.77 -8.89
CA PHE A 57 -4.29 -3.08 -10.09
C PHE A 57 -3.22 -2.81 -11.13
N HIS A 58 -1.93 -2.89 -10.77
CA HIS A 58 -0.82 -2.51 -11.66
C HIS A 58 0.26 -3.59 -11.79
N GLY A 59 0.07 -4.76 -11.17
CA GLY A 59 0.95 -5.91 -11.39
C GLY A 59 2.29 -5.84 -10.68
N LEU A 60 2.40 -5.14 -9.54
CA LEU A 60 3.60 -5.19 -8.70
C LEU A 60 3.91 -6.63 -8.30
N GLN A 61 5.13 -7.10 -8.55
CA GLN A 61 5.47 -8.51 -8.38
C GLN A 61 5.69 -8.93 -6.91
N ARG A 62 6.10 -8.01 -6.05
CA ARG A 62 6.25 -8.31 -4.63
C ARG A 62 4.91 -8.39 -3.91
N PHE A 63 4.87 -9.17 -2.84
CA PHE A 63 3.72 -9.28 -1.95
C PHE A 63 3.50 -7.99 -1.11
N SER A 64 2.24 -7.70 -0.79
CA SER A 64 1.84 -6.57 0.04
C SER A 64 0.73 -6.97 1.02
N GLU A 65 0.83 -6.52 2.27
CA GLU A 65 -0.01 -6.98 3.38
C GLU A 65 -1.09 -5.97 3.78
N ASP A 66 -0.72 -4.69 3.95
CA ASP A 66 -1.58 -3.64 4.46
C ASP A 66 -2.46 -3.04 3.33
N MET A 67 -3.63 -2.53 3.68
CA MET A 67 -4.53 -1.81 2.77
C MET A 67 -4.59 -0.35 3.20
N ASP A 68 -4.10 0.53 2.33
CA ASP A 68 -4.00 1.95 2.59
C ASP A 68 -5.10 2.71 1.84
N PHE A 69 -5.87 3.53 2.54
CA PHE A 69 -6.91 4.38 1.98
C PHE A 69 -6.73 5.83 2.39
N SER A 70 -7.09 6.73 1.50
CA SER A 70 -7.07 8.17 1.71
C SER A 70 -8.45 8.74 1.49
N LEU A 71 -8.93 9.62 2.36
CA LEU A 71 -10.13 10.39 2.07
C LEU A 71 -9.90 11.33 0.88
N LEU A 72 -10.96 11.63 0.12
CA LEU A 72 -10.94 12.60 -0.98
C LEU A 72 -10.96 14.05 -0.48
N THR A 73 -11.42 14.24 0.74
CA THR A 73 -11.43 15.51 1.46
C THR A 73 -11.05 15.25 2.91
N GLN A 74 -10.36 16.19 3.54
CA GLN A 74 -9.97 16.05 4.94
C GLN A 74 -11.21 16.06 5.84
N ASP A 75 -11.34 15.04 6.69
CA ASP A 75 -12.42 14.91 7.68
C ASP A 75 -11.90 14.21 8.94
N ALA A 76 -11.62 15.00 9.97
CA ALA A 76 -11.15 14.50 11.26
C ALA A 76 -12.21 13.68 12.04
N ASN A 77 -13.47 13.80 11.65
CA ASN A 77 -14.60 13.09 12.29
C ASN A 77 -15.07 11.88 11.47
N PHE A 78 -14.31 11.47 10.45
CA PHE A 78 -14.67 10.35 9.61
C PHE A 78 -14.81 9.07 10.43
N ASP A 79 -15.96 8.41 10.28
CA ASP A 79 -16.25 7.15 10.93
C ASP A 79 -16.24 5.99 9.92
N PHE A 80 -15.20 5.17 10.02
CA PHE A 80 -15.07 3.97 9.19
C PHE A 80 -15.98 2.83 9.66
N SER A 81 -16.50 2.85 10.89
CA SER A 81 -17.29 1.73 11.45
C SER A 81 -18.57 1.44 10.65
N LYS A 82 -19.12 2.41 9.94
CA LYS A 82 -20.27 2.24 9.04
C LYS A 82 -20.01 1.25 7.90
N TYR A 83 -18.76 0.96 7.58
CA TYR A 83 -18.35 -0.01 6.54
C TYR A 83 -18.06 -1.41 7.07
N PHE A 84 -18.11 -1.62 8.39
CA PHE A 84 -17.85 -2.94 8.98
C PHE A 84 -18.86 -3.97 8.49
N GLN A 85 -20.15 -3.65 8.55
CA GLN A 85 -21.19 -4.59 8.14
C GLN A 85 -21.11 -4.95 6.65
N PRO A 86 -20.96 -4.02 5.70
CA PRO A 86 -20.72 -4.33 4.29
C PRO A 86 -19.52 -5.25 4.05
N ILE A 87 -18.42 -5.10 4.81
CA ILE A 87 -17.25 -5.98 4.70
C ILE A 87 -17.59 -7.38 5.24
N ILE A 88 -18.25 -7.46 6.42
CA ILE A 88 -18.68 -8.73 7.02
C ILE A 88 -19.62 -9.48 6.07
N ASP A 89 -20.58 -8.79 5.47
CA ASP A 89 -21.53 -9.36 4.52
C ASP A 89 -20.81 -9.89 3.26
N ALA A 90 -19.81 -9.16 2.75
CA ALA A 90 -19.00 -9.62 1.62
C ALA A 90 -18.24 -10.92 1.93
N PHE A 91 -17.70 -11.06 3.15
CA PHE A 91 -17.07 -12.30 3.59
C PHE A 91 -18.09 -13.44 3.76
N ALA A 92 -19.26 -13.16 4.30
CA ALA A 92 -20.32 -14.15 4.44
C ALA A 92 -20.76 -14.73 3.08
N LEU A 93 -20.81 -13.90 2.03
CA LEU A 93 -21.12 -14.34 0.65
C LEU A 93 -20.08 -15.33 0.11
N VAL A 94 -18.84 -15.24 0.53
CA VAL A 94 -17.78 -16.20 0.14
C VAL A 94 -17.52 -17.27 1.23
N GLY A 95 -18.47 -17.43 2.19
CA GLY A 95 -18.44 -18.48 3.21
C GLY A 95 -17.36 -18.30 4.28
N ARG A 96 -16.97 -17.06 4.57
CA ARG A 96 -15.97 -16.73 5.59
C ARG A 96 -16.57 -15.85 6.68
N GLU A 97 -16.08 -16.03 7.91
CA GLU A 97 -16.46 -15.22 9.06
C GLU A 97 -15.28 -14.36 9.50
N VAL A 98 -15.54 -13.06 9.69
CA VAL A 98 -14.52 -12.08 10.05
C VAL A 98 -14.98 -11.22 11.23
N GLU A 99 -14.01 -10.70 11.96
CA GLU A 99 -14.21 -9.70 12.99
C GLU A 99 -13.35 -8.47 12.64
N ILE A 100 -13.93 -7.28 12.79
CA ILE A 100 -13.24 -6.00 12.51
C ILE A 100 -13.17 -5.21 13.81
N LYS A 101 -11.97 -4.77 14.16
CA LYS A 101 -11.72 -3.95 15.36
C LYS A 101 -10.92 -2.70 15.02
N LYS A 102 -11.36 -1.56 15.56
CA LYS A 102 -10.54 -0.35 15.57
C LYS A 102 -9.38 -0.55 16.54
N LYS A 103 -8.18 -0.21 16.10
CA LYS A 103 -6.98 -0.25 16.94
C LYS A 103 -6.87 1.04 17.75
N ASP A 104 -6.85 0.95 19.06
CA ASP A 104 -6.57 2.12 19.91
C ASP A 104 -5.13 2.60 19.70
N LYS A 105 -4.93 3.89 19.44
CA LYS A 105 -3.61 4.51 19.25
C LYS A 105 -2.65 4.26 20.43
N LYS A 106 -3.18 4.05 21.64
CA LYS A 106 -2.41 3.70 22.84
C LYS A 106 -1.73 2.33 22.78
N ASN A 107 -2.19 1.44 21.92
CA ASN A 107 -1.69 0.06 21.77
C ASN A 107 -0.65 -0.09 20.66
N PHE A 108 -0.23 1.01 20.02
CA PHE A 108 0.86 0.96 19.05
C PHE A 108 2.20 0.86 19.79
N GLY A 109 3.05 -0.09 19.36
CA GLY A 109 4.44 -0.11 19.78
C GLY A 109 5.15 1.20 19.41
N LYS A 110 6.20 1.58 20.13
CA LYS A 110 6.96 2.83 19.89
C LYS A 110 7.41 3.01 18.44
N VAL A 111 7.52 1.91 17.69
CA VAL A 111 7.93 1.91 16.28
C VAL A 111 6.72 2.17 15.37
N GLU A 112 5.57 1.57 15.64
CA GLU A 112 4.34 1.79 14.87
C GLU A 112 3.79 3.21 15.07
N SER A 113 3.86 3.74 16.31
CA SER A 113 3.37 5.09 16.63
C SER A 113 4.19 6.20 15.97
N ALA A 114 5.47 5.96 15.63
CA ALA A 114 6.32 6.94 14.95
C ALA A 114 5.96 7.15 13.46
N PHE A 115 5.11 6.27 12.88
CA PHE A 115 4.73 6.27 11.46
C PHE A 115 3.25 6.49 11.23
N LEU A 116 2.42 6.23 12.22
CA LEU A 116 1.03 6.60 12.19
C LEU A 116 0.97 8.09 12.50
N LYS A 117 0.69 8.86 11.48
CA LYS A 117 0.35 10.27 11.63
C LYS A 117 -0.87 10.35 12.53
N ASP A 118 -0.99 11.45 13.29
CA ASP A 118 -2.12 11.64 14.22
C ASP A 118 -3.49 11.49 13.55
N ASN A 119 -3.55 11.62 12.23
CA ASN A 119 -4.74 11.60 11.40
C ASN A 119 -5.00 10.26 10.67
N THR A 120 -4.25 9.19 10.97
CA THR A 120 -4.50 7.87 10.38
C THR A 120 -5.25 6.99 11.36
N ASP A 121 -6.43 6.52 10.97
CA ASP A 121 -7.18 5.50 11.68
C ASP A 121 -6.78 4.10 11.20
N VAL A 122 -6.64 3.14 12.13
CA VAL A 122 -6.19 1.78 11.83
C VAL A 122 -7.22 0.77 12.32
N TYR A 123 -7.50 -0.21 11.48
CA TYR A 123 -8.45 -1.29 11.73
C TYR A 123 -7.82 -2.63 11.40
N ASP A 124 -8.08 -3.63 12.23
CA ASP A 124 -7.66 -5.02 12.00
C ASP A 124 -8.87 -5.87 11.58
N VAL A 125 -8.75 -6.58 10.46
CA VAL A 125 -9.68 -7.63 10.02
C VAL A 125 -9.06 -8.98 10.37
N THR A 126 -9.73 -9.75 11.20
CA THR A 126 -9.27 -11.06 11.68
C THR A 126 -10.25 -12.17 11.30
N PHE A 127 -9.73 -13.38 11.07
CA PHE A 127 -10.47 -14.51 10.53
C PHE A 127 -10.60 -15.61 11.56
N GLN A 128 -11.80 -16.21 11.72
CA GLN A 128 -12.03 -17.27 12.69
C GLN A 128 -11.32 -18.57 12.30
N THR A 129 -11.30 -18.90 11.02
CA THR A 129 -10.69 -20.13 10.49
C THR A 129 -9.18 -20.02 10.27
N GLU A 130 -8.66 -18.80 10.08
CA GLU A 130 -7.26 -18.55 9.74
C GLU A 130 -6.64 -17.53 10.71
N LYS A 131 -6.59 -17.90 11.99
CA LYS A 131 -6.14 -17.03 13.10
C LYS A 131 -4.76 -16.38 12.90
N ALA A 132 -3.93 -16.95 12.03
CA ALA A 132 -2.61 -16.39 11.68
C ALA A 132 -2.68 -15.26 10.64
N ILE A 133 -3.85 -15.03 10.02
CA ILE A 133 -4.05 -13.99 9.02
C ILE A 133 -4.76 -12.80 9.68
N ARG A 134 -4.16 -11.64 9.53
CA ARG A 134 -4.73 -10.36 9.93
C ARG A 134 -4.42 -9.35 8.86
N ILE A 135 -5.45 -8.71 8.32
CA ILE A 135 -5.31 -7.63 7.34
C ILE A 135 -5.52 -6.31 8.06
N LYS A 136 -4.56 -5.43 7.89
CA LYS A 136 -4.59 -4.09 8.44
C LYS A 136 -5.14 -3.13 7.40
N ILE A 137 -6.15 -2.38 7.79
CA ILE A 137 -6.72 -1.28 7.01
C ILE A 137 -6.28 0.04 7.66
N GLU A 138 -5.64 0.90 6.89
CA GLU A 138 -5.26 2.24 7.28
C GLU A 138 -6.07 3.26 6.49
N VAL A 139 -6.68 4.23 7.17
CA VAL A 139 -7.42 5.31 6.54
C VAL A 139 -6.82 6.65 6.95
N ASP A 140 -6.21 7.35 5.99
CA ASP A 140 -5.71 8.72 6.18
C ASP A 140 -6.90 9.68 6.11
N THR A 141 -7.26 10.26 7.25
CA THR A 141 -8.41 11.18 7.38
C THR A 141 -8.05 12.64 7.13
N CYS A 142 -6.76 12.95 7.04
CA CYS A 142 -6.25 14.28 6.72
C CYS A 142 -5.11 14.18 5.69
N PRO A 143 -5.40 13.65 4.48
CA PRO A 143 -4.36 13.42 3.47
C PRO A 143 -3.80 14.74 2.93
N PRO A 144 -2.54 14.74 2.47
CA PRO A 144 -2.06 15.79 1.58
C PRO A 144 -2.92 15.81 0.33
N MET A 145 -3.41 16.98 0.00
CA MET A 145 -4.28 17.16 -1.16
C MET A 145 -3.49 17.21 -2.48
N ASN A 146 -4.07 17.69 -3.56
CA ASN A 146 -3.46 17.75 -4.90
C ASN A 146 -3.09 16.35 -5.44
N PHE A 147 -3.96 15.38 -5.27
CA PHE A 147 -3.84 14.06 -5.90
C PHE A 147 -5.02 13.82 -6.85
N ASN A 148 -4.78 12.99 -7.85
CA ASN A 148 -5.76 12.55 -8.82
C ASN A 148 -6.20 11.11 -8.53
N THR A 149 -7.42 10.78 -8.94
CA THR A 149 -7.96 9.43 -8.79
C THR A 149 -8.48 8.90 -10.11
N GLU A 150 -8.46 7.58 -10.26
CA GLU A 150 -9.04 6.86 -11.37
C GLU A 150 -9.91 5.71 -10.89
N GLN A 151 -10.80 5.20 -11.77
CA GLN A 151 -11.60 4.03 -11.47
C GLN A 151 -10.95 2.78 -12.07
N LYS A 152 -10.74 1.77 -11.25
CA LYS A 152 -10.16 0.48 -11.64
C LYS A 152 -11.21 -0.63 -11.48
N LEU A 153 -11.38 -1.42 -12.51
CA LEU A 153 -12.28 -2.59 -12.48
C LEU A 153 -11.61 -3.76 -11.77
N LEU A 154 -12.30 -4.36 -10.81
CA LEU A 154 -11.96 -5.65 -10.24
C LEU A 154 -13.09 -6.64 -10.55
N LEU A 155 -12.73 -7.89 -10.89
CA LEU A 155 -13.70 -8.89 -11.36
C LEU A 155 -14.11 -9.89 -10.29
N GLN A 156 -13.39 -9.95 -9.19
CA GLN A 156 -13.58 -10.93 -8.13
C GLN A 156 -13.83 -10.24 -6.78
N PRO A 157 -14.70 -10.77 -5.91
CA PRO A 157 -15.57 -11.95 -6.06
C PRO A 157 -16.75 -11.74 -7.03
N HIS A 158 -17.04 -10.53 -7.43
CA HIS A 158 -17.95 -10.07 -8.49
C HIS A 158 -17.36 -8.79 -9.11
N SER A 159 -17.91 -8.33 -10.21
CA SER A 159 -17.40 -7.13 -10.88
C SER A 159 -17.78 -5.85 -10.14
N PHE A 160 -16.82 -5.02 -9.83
CA PHE A 160 -17.02 -3.70 -9.20
C PHE A 160 -15.90 -2.73 -9.54
N MET A 161 -16.13 -1.43 -9.29
CA MET A 161 -15.15 -0.38 -9.52
C MET A 161 -14.52 0.05 -8.20
N THR A 162 -13.20 0.16 -8.18
CA THR A 162 -12.43 0.68 -7.04
C THR A 162 -11.85 2.03 -7.44
N ARG A 163 -12.10 3.07 -6.64
CA ARG A 163 -11.40 4.34 -6.83
C ARG A 163 -9.99 4.21 -6.27
N CYS A 164 -9.00 4.46 -7.11
CA CYS A 164 -7.58 4.38 -6.78
C CYS A 164 -6.90 5.72 -7.04
N TYR A 165 -5.78 5.98 -6.38
CA TYR A 165 -4.86 7.01 -6.82
C TYR A 165 -4.34 6.69 -8.22
N THR A 166 -4.02 7.73 -9.01
CA THR A 166 -3.31 7.51 -10.28
C THR A 166 -1.88 7.04 -10.04
N LEU A 167 -1.25 6.42 -11.03
CA LEU A 167 0.13 5.95 -10.90
C LEU A 167 1.13 7.05 -10.52
N PRO A 168 1.05 8.27 -11.11
CA PRO A 168 1.93 9.38 -10.73
C PRO A 168 1.81 9.78 -9.25
N ASP A 169 0.60 9.81 -8.72
CA ASP A 169 0.33 10.12 -7.31
C ASP A 169 0.79 9.00 -6.37
N LEU A 170 0.58 7.73 -6.77
CA LEU A 170 1.12 6.58 -6.05
C LEU A 170 2.65 6.65 -5.97
N PHE A 171 3.29 7.04 -7.06
CA PHE A 171 4.74 7.21 -7.13
C PHE A 171 5.21 8.34 -6.22
N ALA A 172 4.55 9.50 -6.23
CA ALA A 172 4.83 10.63 -5.35
C ALA A 172 4.80 10.20 -3.86
N GLY A 173 3.75 9.48 -3.45
CA GLY A 173 3.64 8.94 -2.11
C GLY A 173 4.76 7.97 -1.74
N LYS A 174 5.17 7.12 -2.69
CA LYS A 174 6.24 6.13 -2.50
C LYS A 174 7.61 6.78 -2.37
N VAL A 175 7.93 7.73 -3.25
CA VAL A 175 9.22 8.42 -3.21
C VAL A 175 9.35 9.33 -1.99
N HIS A 176 8.26 10.00 -1.58
CA HIS A 176 8.22 10.71 -0.32
C HIS A 176 8.59 9.78 0.85
N ALA A 177 7.97 8.59 0.93
CA ALA A 177 8.26 7.62 1.97
C ALA A 177 9.73 7.14 1.91
N LEU A 178 10.29 6.90 0.73
CA LEU A 178 11.67 6.48 0.54
C LEU A 178 12.67 7.53 1.07
N VAL A 179 12.41 8.82 0.78
CA VAL A 179 13.31 9.91 1.17
C VAL A 179 13.19 10.24 2.65
N TYR A 180 11.98 10.40 3.16
CA TYR A 180 11.76 11.01 4.48
C TYR A 180 11.51 10.01 5.61
N ARG A 181 11.23 8.74 5.29
CA ARG A 181 11.05 7.74 6.34
C ARG A 181 12.40 7.41 6.97
N SER A 182 12.59 7.84 8.23
CA SER A 182 13.78 7.51 9.01
C SER A 182 13.41 6.58 10.16
N TRP A 183 13.93 5.37 10.12
CA TRP A 183 13.86 4.44 11.24
C TRP A 183 15.25 4.36 11.84
N LYS A 184 15.36 4.56 13.13
CA LYS A 184 16.68 4.65 13.80
C LYS A 184 17.64 3.51 13.42
N ASN A 185 17.13 2.28 13.16
CA ASN A 185 17.95 1.10 12.87
C ASN A 185 17.33 0.18 11.82
N ARG A 186 16.40 0.65 10.97
CA ARG A 186 15.74 -0.19 9.96
C ARG A 186 15.45 0.59 8.68
N VAL A 187 15.67 -0.06 7.54
CA VAL A 187 15.28 0.44 6.22
C VAL A 187 14.06 -0.34 5.77
N LYS A 188 13.13 0.28 5.06
CA LYS A 188 11.99 -0.41 4.44
C LYS A 188 12.34 -0.71 2.98
N GLY A 189 12.94 -1.87 2.73
CA GLY A 189 13.40 -2.30 1.41
C GLY A 189 12.29 -2.36 0.36
N ARG A 190 11.03 -2.57 0.80
CA ARG A 190 9.86 -2.52 -0.09
C ARG A 190 9.69 -1.18 -0.79
N ASP A 191 10.08 -0.05 -0.18
CA ASP A 191 9.99 1.26 -0.82
C ASP A 191 11.00 1.39 -1.97
N TRP A 192 12.15 0.72 -1.89
CA TRP A 192 13.17 0.64 -2.93
C TRP A 192 12.72 -0.24 -4.10
N TYR A 193 12.10 -1.37 -3.81
CA TYR A 193 11.52 -2.26 -4.81
C TYR A 193 10.43 -1.56 -5.62
N ASP A 194 9.55 -0.84 -4.95
CA ASP A 194 8.49 -0.08 -5.60
C ASP A 194 9.06 1.07 -6.45
N PHE A 195 10.08 1.77 -5.94
CA PHE A 195 10.77 2.84 -6.68
C PHE A 195 11.35 2.30 -8.00
N GLU A 196 12.08 1.18 -7.97
CA GLU A 196 12.57 0.52 -9.17
C GLU A 196 11.43 0.16 -10.12
N TRP A 197 10.33 -0.38 -9.60
CA TRP A 197 9.17 -0.75 -10.39
C TRP A 197 8.61 0.47 -11.16
N TYR A 198 8.40 1.61 -10.50
CA TYR A 198 7.89 2.82 -11.16
C TYR A 198 8.81 3.32 -12.27
N VAL A 199 10.11 3.36 -12.02
CA VAL A 199 11.10 3.80 -13.01
C VAL A 199 11.13 2.86 -14.21
N ARG A 200 11.13 1.54 -13.99
CA ARG A 200 11.08 0.53 -15.06
C ARG A 200 9.84 0.62 -15.94
N HIS A 201 8.71 1.05 -15.38
CA HIS A 201 7.46 1.22 -16.11
C HIS A 201 7.31 2.63 -16.69
N ASN A 202 8.35 3.47 -16.62
CA ASN A 202 8.34 4.85 -17.10
C ASN A 202 7.19 5.69 -16.55
N VAL A 203 6.73 5.40 -15.33
CA VAL A 203 5.70 6.19 -14.67
C VAL A 203 6.26 7.57 -14.35
N PRO A 204 5.62 8.68 -14.76
CA PRO A 204 6.02 9.99 -14.30
C PRO A 204 5.63 10.18 -12.83
N LEU A 205 6.35 11.06 -12.13
CA LEU A 205 6.08 11.39 -10.74
C LEU A 205 5.28 12.69 -10.69
N ASP A 206 4.11 12.69 -10.05
CA ASP A 206 3.36 13.92 -9.78
C ASP A 206 4.12 14.77 -8.74
N PHE A 207 4.80 15.81 -9.25
CA PHE A 207 5.59 16.66 -8.37
C PHE A 207 4.73 17.59 -7.52
N ALA A 208 3.54 17.99 -7.98
CA ALA A 208 2.65 18.85 -7.20
C ALA A 208 2.14 18.11 -5.93
N HIS A 209 1.73 16.85 -6.09
CA HIS A 209 1.36 16.02 -4.95
C HIS A 209 2.54 15.73 -4.02
N LEU A 210 3.73 15.47 -4.58
CA LEU A 210 4.95 15.27 -3.78
C LEU A 210 5.29 16.50 -2.94
N ALA A 211 5.25 17.70 -3.54
CA ALA A 211 5.54 18.96 -2.84
C ALA A 211 4.54 19.21 -1.70
N GLU A 212 3.24 18.94 -1.94
CA GLU A 212 2.22 19.03 -0.89
C GLU A 212 2.49 18.08 0.26
N ARG A 213 2.95 16.85 -0.03
CA ARG A 213 3.35 15.88 1.00
C ARG A 213 4.56 16.37 1.81
N CYS A 214 5.57 16.93 1.14
CA CYS A 214 6.75 17.50 1.81
C CYS A 214 6.35 18.66 2.72
N LYS A 215 5.48 19.54 2.25
CA LYS A 215 4.97 20.67 3.01
C LYS A 215 4.18 20.22 4.24
N GLN A 216 3.20 19.33 4.05
CA GLN A 216 2.32 18.91 5.15
C GLN A 216 3.06 18.07 6.20
N PHE A 217 3.97 17.18 5.80
CA PHE A 217 4.56 16.21 6.71
C PHE A 217 5.94 16.58 7.23
N ASN A 218 6.68 17.39 6.47
CA ASN A 218 8.05 17.78 6.79
C ASN A 218 8.20 19.27 7.03
N ASN A 219 7.13 20.06 6.84
CA ASN A 219 7.14 21.52 6.85
C ASN A 219 8.23 22.10 5.93
N GLU A 220 8.30 21.52 4.72
CA GLU A 220 9.33 21.82 3.74
C GLU A 220 8.72 22.19 2.39
N ASP A 221 9.00 23.42 1.92
CA ASP A 221 8.77 23.83 0.54
C ASP A 221 9.98 23.40 -0.30
N ILE A 222 9.76 22.51 -1.27
CA ILE A 222 10.82 21.87 -2.03
C ILE A 222 10.70 22.13 -3.52
N THR A 223 11.84 22.37 -4.22
CA THR A 223 11.88 22.42 -5.68
C THR A 223 12.19 21.03 -6.26
N PRO A 224 11.91 20.80 -7.57
CA PRO A 224 12.28 19.57 -8.26
C PRO A 224 13.76 19.21 -8.12
N GLU A 225 14.65 20.20 -8.23
CA GLU A 225 16.10 20.02 -8.12
C GLU A 225 16.52 19.61 -6.70
N GLN A 226 16.00 20.32 -5.71
CA GLN A 226 16.26 20.01 -4.29
C GLN A 226 15.77 18.60 -3.93
N PHE A 227 14.59 18.21 -4.41
CA PHE A 227 14.06 16.88 -4.18
C PHE A 227 14.95 15.81 -4.84
N LYS A 228 15.40 16.03 -6.08
CA LYS A 228 16.27 15.10 -6.80
C LYS A 228 17.60 14.87 -6.07
N GLU A 229 18.19 15.95 -5.53
CA GLU A 229 19.40 15.83 -4.72
C GLU A 229 19.16 15.06 -3.40
N LYS A 230 18.07 15.32 -2.70
CA LYS A 230 17.70 14.57 -1.49
C LYS A 230 17.47 13.07 -1.79
N LEU A 231 16.78 12.77 -2.88
CA LEU A 231 16.57 11.39 -3.31
C LEU A 231 17.92 10.69 -3.57
N LYS A 232 18.80 11.31 -4.36
CA LYS A 232 20.12 10.77 -4.65
C LYS A 232 20.98 10.58 -3.38
N GLU A 233 20.96 11.56 -2.48
CA GLU A 233 21.68 11.46 -1.22
C GLU A 233 21.16 10.28 -0.38
N ARG A 234 19.84 10.11 -0.28
CA ARG A 234 19.23 8.98 0.41
C ARG A 234 19.65 7.65 -0.20
N LEU A 235 19.69 7.57 -1.54
CA LEU A 235 20.08 6.36 -2.29
C LEU A 235 21.57 6.05 -2.15
N ARG A 236 22.45 7.06 -2.07
CA ARG A 236 23.90 6.90 -1.86
C ARG A 236 24.26 6.42 -0.46
N THR A 237 23.58 6.96 0.56
CA THR A 237 24.01 6.82 1.97
C THR A 237 23.34 5.66 2.70
N THR A 238 22.28 5.09 2.16
CA THR A 238 21.57 3.97 2.80
C THR A 238 22.34 2.66 2.63
N ASP A 239 22.39 1.85 3.66
CA ASP A 239 22.98 0.51 3.60
C ASP A 239 22.15 -0.43 2.71
N ILE A 240 22.62 -0.69 1.51
CA ILE A 240 21.96 -1.52 0.51
C ILE A 240 21.77 -2.98 0.95
N LYS A 241 22.59 -3.48 1.88
CA LYS A 241 22.44 -4.84 2.42
C LYS A 241 21.17 -4.92 3.27
N GLN A 242 20.95 -3.95 4.15
CA GLN A 242 19.73 -3.88 4.94
C GLN A 242 18.48 -3.72 4.05
N VAL A 243 18.59 -2.95 2.96
CA VAL A 243 17.50 -2.81 1.97
C VAL A 243 17.13 -4.17 1.37
N LYS A 244 18.13 -4.94 0.92
CA LYS A 244 17.92 -6.29 0.36
C LYS A 244 17.33 -7.24 1.40
N GLU A 245 17.87 -7.30 2.59
CA GLU A 245 17.40 -8.16 3.69
C GLU A 245 15.94 -7.89 4.04
N ASP A 246 15.51 -6.61 4.10
CA ASP A 246 14.12 -6.25 4.43
C ASP A 246 13.13 -6.64 3.32
N VAL A 247 13.54 -6.62 2.04
CA VAL A 247 12.63 -6.90 0.92
C VAL A 247 12.57 -8.37 0.53
N ILE A 248 13.63 -9.16 0.74
CA ILE A 248 13.71 -10.59 0.36
C ILE A 248 12.44 -11.39 0.71
N PRO A 249 11.84 -11.27 1.92
CA PRO A 249 10.64 -12.03 2.27
C PRO A 249 9.41 -11.76 1.40
N PHE A 250 9.41 -10.66 0.65
CA PHE A 250 8.28 -10.20 -0.17
C PHE A 250 8.44 -10.47 -1.65
N VAL A 251 9.63 -10.83 -2.12
CA VAL A 251 9.92 -11.05 -3.55
C VAL A 251 9.85 -12.52 -3.91
N ARG A 252 9.39 -12.81 -5.13
CA ARG A 252 9.29 -14.18 -5.63
C ARG A 252 10.66 -14.78 -6.00
N ASN A 253 11.52 -13.95 -6.55
CA ASN A 253 12.84 -14.36 -7.01
C ASN A 253 13.93 -13.45 -6.42
N PRO A 254 14.58 -13.83 -5.32
CA PRO A 254 15.61 -13.01 -4.69
C PRO A 254 16.80 -12.66 -5.61
N LYS A 255 17.06 -13.44 -6.68
CA LYS A 255 18.13 -13.16 -7.64
C LYS A 255 17.94 -11.85 -8.42
N GLU A 256 16.70 -11.36 -8.52
CA GLU A 256 16.44 -10.05 -9.14
C GLU A 256 17.09 -8.89 -8.37
N LEU A 257 17.43 -9.10 -7.09
CA LEU A 257 18.09 -8.11 -6.24
C LEU A 257 19.62 -8.11 -6.40
N ASP A 258 20.21 -9.02 -7.17
CA ASP A 258 21.68 -9.14 -7.30
C ASP A 258 22.30 -7.88 -7.90
N ILE A 259 21.62 -7.23 -8.85
CA ILE A 259 22.05 -5.98 -9.48
C ILE A 259 22.01 -4.77 -8.54
N TRP A 260 21.25 -4.87 -7.44
CA TRP A 260 21.04 -3.72 -6.56
C TRP A 260 22.34 -3.25 -5.90
N SER A 261 22.68 -2.02 -6.14
CA SER A 261 23.75 -1.26 -5.49
C SER A 261 23.31 0.20 -5.32
N ASN A 262 24.02 0.95 -4.51
CA ASN A 262 23.74 2.37 -4.38
C ASN A 262 23.86 3.09 -5.73
N ASP A 263 24.90 2.78 -6.51
CA ASP A 263 25.10 3.36 -7.85
C ASP A 263 23.98 3.01 -8.81
N TYR A 264 23.47 1.77 -8.76
CA TYR A 264 22.30 1.36 -9.55
C TYR A 264 21.09 2.25 -9.24
N PHE A 265 20.78 2.44 -7.98
CA PHE A 265 19.63 3.27 -7.60
C PHE A 265 19.82 4.75 -7.90
N VAL A 266 21.04 5.28 -7.81
CA VAL A 266 21.35 6.65 -8.23
C VAL A 266 21.11 6.82 -9.73
N GLN A 267 21.48 5.85 -10.57
CA GLN A 267 21.17 5.87 -12.01
C GLN A 267 19.66 5.83 -12.25
N LEU A 268 18.90 5.04 -11.50
CA LEU A 268 17.44 5.06 -11.60
C LEU A 268 16.85 6.43 -11.23
N ALA A 269 17.42 7.13 -10.23
CA ALA A 269 16.96 8.47 -9.86
C ALA A 269 17.15 9.50 -11.00
N ASP A 270 18.17 9.31 -11.84
CA ASP A 270 18.38 10.16 -13.03
C ASP A 270 17.32 9.94 -14.12
N MET A 271 16.69 8.75 -14.14
CA MET A 271 15.65 8.40 -15.10
C MET A 271 14.25 8.86 -14.66
N VAL A 272 14.07 9.33 -13.41
CA VAL A 272 12.77 9.82 -12.92
C VAL A 272 12.33 11.03 -13.71
N ARG A 273 11.13 10.92 -14.29
CA ARG A 273 10.45 12.02 -14.97
C ARG A 273 9.44 12.65 -14.02
N LEU A 274 9.37 13.98 -14.03
CA LEU A 274 8.38 14.75 -13.27
C LEU A 274 7.28 15.22 -14.22
N GLU A 275 6.04 15.28 -13.74
CA GLU A 275 4.92 15.95 -14.39
C GLU A 275 4.24 16.94 -13.44
#